data_c4a0b0ab93951c58e868b3335f449543
#
_entry.id   c4a0b0ab93951c58e868b3335f449543
#
_cell.length_a   1.000
_cell.length_b   1.000
_cell.length_c   1.000
_cell.angle_alpha   90.00
_cell.angle_beta   90.00
_cell.angle_gamma   90.00
#
_symmetry.space_group_name_H-M   'P 1'
#
loop_
_entity.id
_entity.type
_entity.pdbx_description
1 polymer ?
#
loop_
_entity_poly.entity_id
_entity_poly.type
_entity_poly.pdbx_seq_one_letter_code
_entity_poly.pdbx_strand_id
1 'polypeptide(L)'
;KQKLTEEEQQTIDCETGAYLHRLNQLKGERFGHFWMKELQWDDWFAAFYHLMENIIEDGKRVHIDIGTSYETILDRLKQHREYFREVEEPSLIHFDSWDGNIFVKNGHFHGIIDWERAMWADGLMEDHFRYHVRNTAFLEGYGIQEMTKAQRIRCAWYDVYLYLIMMFEGTYRHYETNDQYVWVHGLFKK
;
A
#
# COMPACT_ATOMS: atom_id res chain seq x y z
N LYS A 1 17.89 -19.17 -2.46
CA LYS A 1 17.60 -18.32 -1.28
C LYS A 1 17.97 -19.12 -0.02
N GLN A 2 18.77 -18.56 0.89
CA GLN A 2 19.01 -19.11 2.20
C GLN A 2 17.67 -19.10 2.95
N LYS A 3 17.30 -20.21 3.56
CA LYS A 3 16.02 -20.30 4.27
C LYS A 3 16.22 -19.67 5.65
N LEU A 4 15.55 -18.56 5.90
CA LEU A 4 15.56 -17.88 7.20
C LEU A 4 14.90 -18.76 8.27
N THR A 5 15.38 -18.68 9.51
CA THR A 5 14.67 -19.20 10.67
C THR A 5 13.49 -18.29 11.02
N GLU A 6 12.55 -18.78 11.82
CA GLU A 6 11.41 -17.99 12.28
C GLU A 6 11.86 -16.79 13.12
N GLU A 7 12.88 -16.95 13.95
CA GLU A 7 13.46 -15.87 14.76
C GLU A 7 14.13 -14.79 13.89
N GLU A 8 14.89 -15.20 12.86
CA GLU A 8 15.47 -14.27 11.88
C GLU A 8 14.38 -13.50 11.13
N GLN A 9 13.30 -14.17 10.70
CA GLN A 9 12.17 -13.51 10.03
C GLN A 9 11.51 -12.48 10.94
N GLN A 10 11.21 -12.82 12.19
CA GLN A 10 10.63 -11.88 13.17
C GLN A 10 11.54 -10.68 13.41
N THR A 11 12.86 -10.90 13.50
CA THR A 11 13.85 -9.83 13.65
C THR A 11 13.82 -8.88 12.44
N ILE A 12 13.87 -9.44 11.23
CA ILE A 12 13.83 -8.67 9.98
C ILE A 12 12.53 -7.85 9.87
N ASP A 13 11.40 -8.45 10.20
CA ASP A 13 10.10 -7.80 10.14
C ASP A 13 10.01 -6.62 11.12
N CYS A 14 10.49 -6.81 12.35
CA CYS A 14 10.55 -5.74 13.35
C CYS A 14 11.49 -4.60 12.91
N GLU A 15 12.68 -4.93 12.41
CA GLU A 15 13.63 -3.95 11.89
C GLU A 15 13.11 -3.21 10.67
N THR A 16 12.37 -3.89 9.79
CA THR A 16 11.68 -3.30 8.64
C THR A 16 10.62 -2.30 9.11
N GLY A 17 9.83 -2.66 10.11
CA GLY A 17 8.85 -1.76 10.73
C GLY A 17 9.51 -0.50 11.28
N ALA A 18 10.59 -0.66 12.05
CA ALA A 18 11.34 0.46 12.60
C ALA A 18 11.99 1.34 11.52
N TYR A 19 12.43 0.75 10.43
CA TYR A 19 12.97 1.48 9.28
C TYR A 19 11.89 2.31 8.58
N LEU A 20 10.75 1.69 8.22
CA LEU A 20 9.65 2.38 7.55
C LEU A 20 9.01 3.45 8.46
N HIS A 21 8.94 3.23 9.78
CA HIS A 21 8.55 4.28 10.72
C HIS A 21 9.44 5.52 10.60
N ARG A 22 10.78 5.34 10.59
CA ARG A 22 11.72 6.46 10.40
C ARG A 22 11.61 7.10 9.04
N LEU A 23 11.41 6.31 7.97
CA LEU A 23 11.17 6.81 6.62
C LEU A 23 9.94 7.73 6.58
N ASN A 24 8.85 7.31 7.21
CA ASN A 24 7.60 8.06 7.23
C ASN A 24 7.68 9.35 8.10
N GLN A 25 8.77 9.58 8.86
CA GLN A 25 9.03 10.87 9.50
C GLN A 25 9.54 11.93 8.51
N LEU A 26 9.99 11.53 7.31
CA LEU A 26 10.28 12.48 6.25
C LEU A 26 8.97 13.02 5.70
N LYS A 27 8.81 14.34 5.73
CA LYS A 27 7.56 15.02 5.36
C LYS A 27 7.73 15.79 4.06
N GLY A 28 6.71 15.70 3.21
CA GLY A 28 6.57 16.48 2.00
C GLY A 28 5.71 17.72 2.23
N GLU A 29 5.63 18.58 1.22
CA GLU A 29 4.77 19.76 1.24
C GLU A 29 3.33 19.41 0.80
N ARG A 30 3.17 18.45 -0.12
CA ARG A 30 1.90 18.05 -0.72
C ARG A 30 1.87 16.54 -0.95
N PHE A 31 0.66 15.95 -0.99
CA PHE A 31 0.41 14.53 -1.22
C PHE A 31 0.48 14.16 -2.71
N GLY A 32 1.04 13.00 -3.04
CA GLY A 32 1.15 12.45 -4.38
C GLY A 32 2.57 12.07 -4.76
N HIS A 33 2.79 11.71 -6.02
CA HIS A 33 4.13 11.33 -6.50
C HIS A 33 5.09 12.51 -6.43
N PHE A 34 6.29 12.32 -5.87
CA PHE A 34 7.25 13.40 -5.66
C PHE A 34 7.88 13.92 -6.96
N TRP A 35 7.85 13.13 -8.04
CA TRP A 35 8.35 13.55 -9.37
C TRP A 35 7.29 14.21 -10.26
N MET A 36 6.00 14.23 -9.86
CA MET A 36 4.88 14.84 -10.59
C MET A 36 4.24 15.95 -9.74
N LYS A 37 4.93 17.10 -9.62
CA LYS A 37 4.45 18.19 -8.76
C LYS A 37 3.08 18.74 -9.17
N GLU A 38 2.75 18.69 -10.45
CA GLU A 38 1.44 19.07 -11.01
C GLU A 38 0.30 18.12 -10.59
N LEU A 39 0.65 16.90 -10.17
CA LEU A 39 -0.26 15.87 -9.65
C LEU A 39 -0.08 15.68 -8.14
N GLN A 40 0.01 16.78 -7.42
CA GLN A 40 0.06 16.81 -5.96
C GLN A 40 -1.09 17.67 -5.40
N TRP A 41 -1.61 17.25 -4.24
CA TRP A 41 -2.77 17.85 -3.55
C TRP A 41 -2.42 18.24 -2.13
N ASP A 42 -3.13 19.25 -1.60
CA ASP A 42 -2.99 19.70 -0.22
C ASP A 42 -3.80 18.84 0.76
N ASP A 43 -4.74 18.02 0.25
CA ASP A 43 -5.66 17.16 1.00
C ASP A 43 -5.42 15.69 0.60
N TRP A 44 -5.20 14.81 1.61
CA TRP A 44 -4.90 13.40 1.34
C TRP A 44 -6.07 12.67 0.68
N PHE A 45 -7.31 12.97 1.07
CA PHE A 45 -8.46 12.35 0.41
C PHE A 45 -8.50 12.70 -1.08
N ALA A 46 -8.23 13.95 -1.44
CA ALA A 46 -8.20 14.37 -2.85
C ALA A 46 -7.11 13.64 -3.64
N ALA A 47 -5.90 13.52 -3.06
CA ALA A 47 -4.80 12.78 -3.67
C ALA A 47 -5.17 11.29 -3.86
N PHE A 48 -5.65 10.64 -2.80
CA PHE A 48 -6.01 9.22 -2.84
C PHE A 48 -7.20 8.94 -3.76
N TYR A 49 -8.21 9.84 -3.77
CA TYR A 49 -9.34 9.74 -4.68
C TYR A 49 -8.88 9.78 -6.15
N HIS A 50 -7.95 10.66 -6.46
CA HIS A 50 -7.36 10.72 -7.82
C HIS A 50 -6.55 9.46 -8.17
N LEU A 51 -5.79 8.90 -7.23
CA LEU A 51 -5.13 7.60 -7.44
C LEU A 51 -6.15 6.50 -7.76
N MET A 52 -7.28 6.48 -7.04
CA MET A 52 -8.37 5.53 -7.29
C MET A 52 -9.05 5.76 -8.65
N GLU A 53 -9.28 7.01 -9.05
CA GLU A 53 -9.82 7.30 -10.38
C GLU A 53 -8.90 6.79 -11.49
N ASN A 54 -7.60 7.05 -11.39
CA ASN A 54 -6.62 6.62 -12.39
C ASN A 54 -6.56 5.10 -12.53
N ILE A 55 -6.46 4.36 -11.42
CA ILE A 55 -6.43 2.90 -11.49
C ILE A 55 -7.74 2.30 -12.03
N ILE A 56 -8.89 2.92 -11.71
CA ILE A 56 -10.20 2.52 -12.23
C ILE A 56 -10.28 2.74 -13.75
N GLU A 57 -9.78 3.87 -14.25
CA GLU A 57 -9.74 4.12 -15.69
C GLU A 57 -8.84 3.10 -16.43
N ASP A 58 -7.73 2.71 -15.81
CA ASP A 58 -6.88 1.63 -16.34
C ASP A 58 -7.63 0.29 -16.39
N GLY A 59 -8.34 -0.07 -15.33
CA GLY A 59 -9.17 -1.29 -15.29
C GLY A 59 -10.29 -1.30 -16.32
N LYS A 60 -10.99 -0.17 -16.50
CA LYS A 60 -12.02 -0.02 -17.52
C LYS A 60 -11.47 -0.19 -18.93
N ARG A 61 -10.28 0.37 -19.21
CA ARG A 61 -9.62 0.29 -20.51
C ARG A 61 -9.29 -1.15 -20.91
N VAL A 62 -8.95 -1.99 -19.96
CA VAL A 62 -8.62 -3.41 -20.20
C VAL A 62 -9.79 -4.36 -19.89
N HIS A 63 -10.96 -3.83 -19.56
CA HIS A 63 -12.21 -4.58 -19.32
C HIS A 63 -12.09 -5.67 -18.24
N ILE A 64 -11.33 -5.43 -17.17
CA ILE A 64 -11.18 -6.39 -16.07
C ILE A 64 -12.46 -6.42 -15.22
N ASP A 65 -12.97 -7.62 -14.97
CA ASP A 65 -14.05 -7.85 -14.00
C ASP A 65 -13.47 -7.83 -12.58
N ILE A 66 -13.93 -6.89 -11.77
CA ILE A 66 -13.56 -6.77 -10.34
C ILE A 66 -14.64 -7.30 -9.39
N GLY A 67 -15.71 -7.90 -9.93
CA GLY A 67 -16.83 -8.45 -9.15
C GLY A 67 -17.81 -7.41 -8.61
N THR A 68 -17.64 -6.12 -8.94
CA THR A 68 -18.57 -5.01 -8.64
C THR A 68 -18.40 -3.91 -9.68
N SER A 69 -19.27 -2.88 -9.68
CA SER A 69 -19.06 -1.75 -10.58
C SER A 69 -17.99 -0.81 -10.06
N TYR A 70 -17.22 -0.23 -10.97
CA TYR A 70 -16.18 0.76 -10.65
C TYR A 70 -16.77 2.01 -10.00
N GLU A 71 -17.97 2.42 -10.40
CA GLU A 71 -18.70 3.54 -9.84
C GLU A 71 -19.05 3.30 -8.37
N THR A 72 -19.44 2.06 -8.02
CA THR A 72 -19.73 1.68 -6.63
C THR A 72 -18.53 1.88 -5.71
N ILE A 73 -17.31 1.60 -6.18
CA ILE A 73 -16.08 1.82 -5.40
C ILE A 73 -15.88 3.31 -5.11
N LEU A 74 -15.96 4.15 -6.14
CA LEU A 74 -15.76 5.60 -5.97
C LEU A 74 -16.84 6.25 -5.09
N ASP A 75 -18.10 5.82 -5.23
CA ASP A 75 -19.20 6.35 -4.40
C ASP A 75 -19.04 5.95 -2.93
N ARG A 76 -18.61 4.71 -2.64
CA ARG A 76 -18.30 4.28 -1.28
C ARG A 76 -17.09 5.02 -0.71
N LEU A 77 -16.04 5.24 -1.50
CA LEU A 77 -14.88 6.00 -1.06
C LEU A 77 -15.27 7.43 -0.66
N LYS A 78 -16.14 8.11 -1.44
CA LYS A 78 -16.67 9.44 -1.09
C LYS A 78 -17.39 9.44 0.26
N GLN A 79 -18.19 8.40 0.55
CA GLN A 79 -18.90 8.27 1.83
C GLN A 79 -17.95 8.12 3.02
N HIS A 80 -16.73 7.64 2.81
CA HIS A 80 -15.72 7.45 3.84
C HIS A 80 -14.71 8.61 3.95
N ARG A 81 -14.93 9.72 3.24
CA ARG A 81 -14.02 10.88 3.21
C ARG A 81 -13.61 11.37 4.59
N GLU A 82 -14.51 11.34 5.57
CA GLU A 82 -14.25 11.83 6.93
C GLU A 82 -13.08 11.12 7.63
N TYR A 83 -12.84 9.82 7.32
CA TYR A 83 -11.77 9.03 7.93
C TYR A 83 -10.37 9.40 7.43
N PHE A 84 -10.27 10.17 6.35
CA PHE A 84 -9.01 10.63 5.78
C PHE A 84 -8.55 11.96 6.36
N ARG A 85 -9.41 12.68 7.10
CA ARG A 85 -9.09 14.00 7.67
C ARG A 85 -7.99 14.00 8.72
N GLU A 86 -7.73 12.84 9.33
CA GLU A 86 -6.65 12.69 10.32
C GLU A 86 -5.25 12.74 9.68
N VAL A 87 -5.16 12.63 8.35
CA VAL A 87 -3.89 12.63 7.64
C VAL A 87 -3.59 14.06 7.20
N GLU A 88 -2.91 14.80 8.05
CA GLU A 88 -2.63 16.23 7.87
C GLU A 88 -1.30 16.48 7.18
N GLU A 89 -0.33 15.57 7.32
CA GLU A 89 1.02 15.75 6.79
C GLU A 89 1.42 14.61 5.84
N PRO A 90 1.94 14.94 4.63
CA PRO A 90 2.44 13.95 3.71
C PRO A 90 3.69 13.25 4.24
N SER A 91 3.65 11.95 4.45
CA SER A 91 4.81 11.11 4.79
C SER A 91 5.42 10.49 3.54
N LEU A 92 6.74 10.38 3.49
CA LEU A 92 7.38 9.58 2.45
C LEU A 92 7.09 8.10 2.72
N ILE A 93 6.46 7.42 1.76
CA ILE A 93 6.23 5.98 1.80
C ILE A 93 6.97 5.27 0.67
N HIS A 94 7.30 4.00 0.87
CA HIS A 94 7.85 3.14 -0.17
C HIS A 94 6.75 2.50 -1.03
N PHE A 95 5.68 2.06 -0.40
CA PHE A 95 4.48 1.43 -0.96
C PHE A 95 4.69 0.04 -1.60
N ASP A 96 5.91 -0.40 -1.86
CA ASP A 96 6.22 -1.71 -2.47
C ASP A 96 7.30 -2.44 -1.66
N SER A 97 7.14 -2.47 -0.33
CA SER A 97 8.12 -2.99 0.63
C SER A 97 7.98 -4.50 0.92
N TRP A 98 7.48 -5.28 -0.02
CA TRP A 98 7.36 -6.73 0.13
C TRP A 98 8.73 -7.44 0.19
N ASP A 99 8.77 -8.70 0.62
CA ASP A 99 10.00 -9.48 0.86
C ASP A 99 10.98 -9.50 -0.33
N GLY A 100 10.47 -9.39 -1.56
CA GLY A 100 11.30 -9.36 -2.76
C GLY A 100 12.17 -8.11 -2.89
N ASN A 101 11.75 -7.01 -2.27
CA ASN A 101 12.42 -5.71 -2.29
C ASN A 101 13.25 -5.44 -1.02
N ILE A 102 13.25 -6.36 -0.04
CA ILE A 102 14.01 -6.22 1.20
C ILE A 102 15.33 -6.99 1.10
N PHE A 103 16.44 -6.29 1.35
CA PHE A 103 17.75 -6.89 1.46
C PHE A 103 18.04 -7.29 2.90
N VAL A 104 18.47 -8.54 3.07
CA VAL A 104 18.79 -9.15 4.35
C VAL A 104 20.25 -9.57 4.35
N LYS A 105 20.95 -9.34 5.47
CA LYS A 105 22.32 -9.79 5.70
C LYS A 105 22.49 -10.27 7.14
N ASN A 106 23.00 -11.50 7.29
CA ASN A 106 23.24 -12.12 8.60
C ASN A 106 21.98 -12.14 9.50
N GLY A 107 20.79 -12.42 8.95
CA GLY A 107 19.53 -12.47 9.69
C GLY A 107 18.96 -11.09 10.08
N HIS A 108 19.45 -9.99 9.52
CA HIS A 108 19.03 -8.62 9.81
C HIS A 108 18.61 -7.87 8.55
N PHE A 109 17.68 -6.92 8.68
CA PHE A 109 17.35 -5.95 7.63
C PHE A 109 18.57 -5.14 7.25
N HIS A 110 18.84 -5.01 5.96
CA HIS A 110 20.00 -4.29 5.44
C HIS A 110 19.66 -3.11 4.54
N GLY A 111 18.52 -3.16 3.87
CA GLY A 111 18.06 -2.09 2.98
C GLY A 111 16.85 -2.50 2.17
N ILE A 112 16.29 -1.53 1.46
CA ILE A 112 15.13 -1.69 0.59
C ILE A 112 15.43 -1.10 -0.77
N ILE A 113 14.93 -1.72 -1.84
CA ILE A 113 15.09 -1.31 -3.24
C ILE A 113 13.75 -1.14 -3.91
N ASP A 114 13.78 -0.67 -5.17
CA ASP A 114 12.62 -0.50 -6.03
C ASP A 114 11.65 0.58 -5.56
N TRP A 115 12.13 1.82 -5.59
CA TRP A 115 11.43 3.02 -5.14
C TRP A 115 10.46 3.61 -6.17
N GLU A 116 10.15 2.89 -7.23
CA GLU A 116 9.34 3.42 -8.35
C GLU A 116 7.92 3.82 -7.92
N ARG A 117 7.39 3.18 -6.83
CA ARG A 117 6.06 3.48 -6.29
C ARG A 117 6.07 4.46 -5.11
N ALA A 118 7.25 4.93 -4.71
CA ALA A 118 7.36 5.84 -3.57
C ALA A 118 6.63 7.16 -3.82
N MET A 119 5.97 7.67 -2.78
CA MET A 119 5.18 8.90 -2.86
C MET A 119 5.04 9.57 -1.49
N TRP A 120 4.49 10.77 -1.50
CA TRP A 120 4.04 11.49 -0.31
C TRP A 120 2.59 11.09 0.01
N ALA A 121 2.36 10.37 1.10
CA ALA A 121 1.06 9.76 1.40
C ALA A 121 0.83 9.59 2.93
N ASP A 122 -0.25 8.89 3.30
CA ASP A 122 -0.42 8.36 4.66
C ASP A 122 0.56 7.20 4.89
N GLY A 123 1.34 7.24 5.98
CA GLY A 123 2.27 6.16 6.35
C GLY A 123 1.64 4.78 6.47
N LEU A 124 0.32 4.71 6.77
CA LEU A 124 -0.42 3.45 6.81
C LEU A 124 -0.67 2.82 5.42
N MET A 125 -0.26 3.50 4.35
CA MET A 125 -0.35 2.94 2.99
C MET A 125 0.81 1.99 2.66
N GLU A 126 1.82 1.85 3.52
CA GLU A 126 2.90 0.86 3.34
C GLU A 126 2.36 -0.57 3.20
N ASP A 127 3.02 -1.40 2.40
CA ASP A 127 2.58 -2.77 2.05
C ASP A 127 2.34 -3.66 3.28
N HIS A 128 3.18 -3.55 4.31
CA HIS A 128 3.08 -4.36 5.52
C HIS A 128 1.83 -4.12 6.37
N PHE A 129 1.07 -3.05 6.13
CA PHE A 129 -0.23 -2.84 6.78
C PHE A 129 -1.39 -3.54 6.06
N ARG A 130 -1.11 -4.22 4.95
CA ARG A 130 -2.15 -4.88 4.16
C ARG A 130 -2.75 -6.07 4.91
N TYR A 131 -4.04 -6.28 4.72
CA TYR A 131 -4.79 -7.34 5.39
C TYR A 131 -4.19 -8.73 5.20
N HIS A 132 -3.62 -9.02 4.04
CA HIS A 132 -3.05 -10.32 3.72
C HIS A 132 -1.66 -10.58 4.35
N VAL A 133 -0.98 -9.54 4.83
CA VAL A 133 0.36 -9.66 5.45
C VAL A 133 0.25 -9.99 6.94
N ARG A 134 -0.56 -9.25 7.71
CA ARG A 134 -0.82 -9.43 9.16
C ARG A 134 0.42 -9.71 10.00
N ASN A 135 1.43 -8.88 9.87
CA ASN A 135 2.72 -9.07 10.51
C ASN A 135 2.79 -8.34 11.86
N THR A 136 2.73 -9.09 12.97
CA THR A 136 2.78 -8.51 14.32
C THR A 136 4.16 -7.97 14.69
N ALA A 137 5.24 -8.62 14.26
CA ALA A 137 6.59 -8.14 14.51
C ALA A 137 6.87 -6.83 13.78
N PHE A 138 6.35 -6.68 12.56
CA PHE A 138 6.39 -5.41 11.84
C PHE A 138 5.66 -4.30 12.60
N LEU A 139 4.43 -4.57 13.08
CA LEU A 139 3.64 -3.57 13.83
C LEU A 139 4.35 -3.13 15.10
N GLU A 140 4.98 -4.07 15.82
CA GLU A 140 5.80 -3.77 17.01
C GLU A 140 6.97 -2.85 16.64
N GLY A 141 7.73 -3.19 15.61
CA GLY A 141 8.86 -2.38 15.15
C GLY A 141 8.43 -1.00 14.64
N TYR A 142 7.29 -0.90 13.98
CA TYR A 142 6.73 0.37 13.52
C TYR A 142 6.17 1.23 14.67
N GLY A 143 5.86 0.61 15.81
CA GLY A 143 5.37 1.30 17.00
C GLY A 143 3.83 1.45 17.05
N ILE A 144 3.08 0.61 16.33
CA ILE A 144 1.61 0.58 16.38
C ILE A 144 1.16 -0.63 17.20
N GLN A 145 0.51 -0.37 18.34
CA GLN A 145 -0.09 -1.42 19.17
C GLN A 145 -1.52 -1.72 18.76
N GLU A 146 -2.32 -0.68 18.57
CA GLU A 146 -3.73 -0.79 18.17
C GLU A 146 -4.10 0.34 17.19
N MET A 147 -4.84 -0.02 16.13
CA MET A 147 -5.35 0.96 15.16
C MET A 147 -6.72 1.50 15.59
N THR A 148 -6.93 2.79 15.39
CA THR A 148 -8.26 3.42 15.52
C THR A 148 -9.23 2.89 14.46
N LYS A 149 -10.52 3.19 14.62
CA LYS A 149 -11.52 2.87 13.59
C LYS A 149 -11.18 3.56 12.26
N ALA A 150 -10.77 4.81 12.29
CA ALA A 150 -10.44 5.58 11.09
C ALA A 150 -9.21 4.99 10.37
N GLN A 151 -8.16 4.62 11.12
CA GLN A 151 -6.99 3.94 10.57
C GLN A 151 -7.33 2.62 9.90
N ARG A 152 -8.15 1.76 10.54
CA ARG A 152 -8.59 0.49 9.94
C ARG A 152 -9.38 0.69 8.66
N ILE A 153 -10.25 1.72 8.59
CA ILE A 153 -11.01 2.03 7.38
C ILE A 153 -10.08 2.51 6.27
N ARG A 154 -9.10 3.38 6.57
CA ARG A 154 -8.10 3.80 5.56
C ARG A 154 -7.26 2.62 5.07
N CYS A 155 -6.77 1.76 5.97
CA CYS A 155 -6.05 0.55 5.57
C CYS A 155 -6.87 -0.34 4.63
N ALA A 156 -8.18 -0.52 4.90
CA ALA A 156 -9.05 -1.27 3.99
C ALA A 156 -9.16 -0.61 2.60
N TRP A 157 -9.17 0.72 2.51
CA TRP A 157 -9.13 1.42 1.22
C TRP A 157 -7.78 1.29 0.50
N TYR A 158 -6.67 1.26 1.26
CA TYR A 158 -5.34 1.01 0.68
C TYR A 158 -5.20 -0.44 0.21
N ASP A 159 -5.87 -1.40 0.88
CA ASP A 159 -6.01 -2.77 0.38
C ASP A 159 -6.76 -2.80 -0.95
N VAL A 160 -7.91 -2.11 -1.05
CA VAL A 160 -8.68 -2.00 -2.30
C VAL A 160 -7.81 -1.45 -3.43
N TYR A 161 -7.06 -0.38 -3.18
CA TYR A 161 -6.17 0.24 -4.18
C TYR A 161 -5.09 -0.74 -4.65
N LEU A 162 -4.38 -1.39 -3.72
CA LEU A 162 -3.35 -2.37 -4.05
C LEU A 162 -3.93 -3.56 -4.82
N TYR A 163 -5.09 -4.07 -4.41
CA TYR A 163 -5.72 -5.20 -5.08
C TYR A 163 -6.16 -4.86 -6.51
N LEU A 164 -6.63 -3.65 -6.77
CA LEU A 164 -6.91 -3.20 -8.14
C LEU A 164 -5.62 -3.17 -8.97
N ILE A 165 -4.52 -2.61 -8.46
CA ILE A 165 -3.22 -2.65 -9.14
C ILE A 165 -2.85 -4.10 -9.49
N MET A 166 -2.88 -5.00 -8.53
CA MET A 166 -2.49 -6.41 -8.71
C MET A 166 -3.40 -7.16 -9.68
N MET A 167 -4.72 -6.85 -9.70
CA MET A 167 -5.64 -7.44 -10.67
C MET A 167 -5.36 -6.99 -12.11
N PHE A 168 -4.92 -5.75 -12.30
CA PHE A 168 -4.73 -5.18 -13.64
C PHE A 168 -3.31 -5.39 -14.17
N GLU A 169 -2.33 -5.48 -13.28
CA GLU A 169 -0.90 -5.59 -13.60
C GLU A 169 -0.60 -6.79 -14.51
N GLY A 170 -1.24 -7.93 -14.29
CA GLY A 170 -1.06 -9.13 -15.12
C GLY A 170 -1.38 -8.88 -16.59
N THR A 171 -2.40 -8.07 -16.90
CA THR A 171 -2.75 -7.69 -18.27
C THR A 171 -1.72 -6.74 -18.88
N TYR A 172 -1.29 -5.71 -18.12
CA TYR A 172 -0.34 -4.73 -18.62
C TYR A 172 1.09 -5.28 -18.75
N ARG A 173 1.48 -6.20 -17.86
CA ARG A 173 2.80 -6.86 -17.88
C ARG A 173 2.82 -8.16 -18.68
N HIS A 174 1.70 -8.55 -19.30
CA HIS A 174 1.56 -9.76 -20.10
C HIS A 174 1.99 -11.04 -19.37
N TYR A 175 1.50 -11.23 -18.12
CA TYR A 175 1.79 -12.44 -17.36
C TYR A 175 1.25 -13.67 -18.08
N GLU A 176 2.00 -14.78 -18.04
CA GLU A 176 1.64 -16.04 -18.68
C GLU A 176 0.41 -16.72 -18.05
N THR A 177 0.15 -16.45 -16.75
CA THR A 177 -1.00 -16.98 -16.01
C THR A 177 -1.80 -15.84 -15.38
N ASN A 178 -3.03 -16.16 -14.99
CA ASN A 178 -3.89 -15.24 -14.24
C ASN A 178 -4.00 -15.60 -12.75
N ASP A 179 -3.03 -16.35 -12.22
CA ASP A 179 -3.04 -16.82 -10.83
C ASP A 179 -3.10 -15.66 -9.82
N GLN A 180 -2.35 -14.57 -10.09
CA GLN A 180 -2.38 -13.37 -9.27
C GLN A 180 -3.78 -12.74 -9.25
N TYR A 181 -4.43 -12.60 -10.41
CA TYR A 181 -5.79 -12.08 -10.49
C TYR A 181 -6.76 -12.95 -9.69
N VAL A 182 -6.73 -14.26 -9.86
CA VAL A 182 -7.63 -15.20 -9.16
C VAL A 182 -7.45 -15.09 -7.64
N TRP A 183 -6.22 -15.06 -7.17
CA TRP A 183 -5.91 -14.92 -5.75
C TRP A 183 -6.43 -13.60 -5.18
N VAL A 184 -6.09 -12.49 -5.82
CA VAL A 184 -6.46 -11.13 -5.35
C VAL A 184 -7.96 -10.89 -5.44
N HIS A 185 -8.63 -11.36 -6.53
CA HIS A 185 -10.08 -11.28 -6.65
C HIS A 185 -10.80 -12.04 -5.52
N GLY A 186 -10.19 -13.12 -5.02
CA GLY A 186 -10.67 -13.83 -3.83
C GLY A 186 -10.51 -13.03 -2.53
N LEU A 187 -9.49 -12.18 -2.41
CA LEU A 187 -9.31 -11.27 -1.27
C LEU A 187 -10.27 -10.08 -1.35
N PHE A 188 -10.47 -9.54 -2.52
CA PHE A 188 -11.33 -8.38 -2.76
C PHE A 188 -12.81 -8.60 -2.41
N LYS A 189 -13.27 -9.86 -2.41
CA LYS A 189 -14.66 -10.26 -2.05
C LYS A 189 -14.88 -10.43 -0.55
N LYS A 190 -13.85 -10.40 0.28
CA LYS A 190 -13.94 -10.56 1.74
C LYS A 190 -14.11 -9.22 2.44
#